data_5fd51df5a0131e4cc0dce861d94a11cd
#
_entry.id   5fd51df5a0131e4cc0dce861d94a11cd
#
_cell.length_a   1.000
_cell.length_b   1.000
_cell.length_c   1.000
_cell.angle_alpha   90.00
_cell.angle_beta   90.00
_cell.angle_gamma   90.00
#
_symmetry.space_group_name_H-M   'P 1'
#
loop_
_entity.id
_entity.type
_entity.pdbx_description
1 polymer ?
#
loop_
_entity_poly.entity_id
_entity_poly.type
_entity_poly.pdbx_seq_one_letter_code
_entity_poly.pdbx_strand_id
1 'polypeptide(L)'
;IIMAYFFLCDRTTFFMKENKYYSEFSFWIPVGWLSAVGLFFTEDSKFTRVLHRDQTDEVKGFMIIVVLIYFMTGASPIPIYFLSKCFISTFLFLIGYQHFSYFWITGNNSISRWMNVMFRLNFMTVILCFAMNRPYQFYFFAPLVSFWFSVTYLTFTLPPRITAQSVDNNSYQYLYLVIKFVCLLSVITVLYMSEVFFERIFLMRPWRALFFISDDFVDEWWYRFKLDRYSTAYGMIFSAIAHAA
;
A
#
# COMPACT_ATOMS: atom_id res chain seq x y z
N ILE A 1 -12.26 -14.96 18.89
CA ILE A 1 -12.53 -16.23 18.19
C ILE A 1 -11.58 -16.39 16.99
N ILE A 2 -11.52 -15.47 16.01
CA ILE A 2 -10.70 -15.57 14.79
C ILE A 2 -9.21 -15.75 15.12
N MET A 3 -8.65 -14.96 16.03
CA MET A 3 -7.25 -15.07 16.43
C MET A 3 -6.94 -16.39 17.15
N ALA A 4 -7.86 -16.88 17.98
CA ALA A 4 -7.73 -18.20 18.61
C ALA A 4 -7.73 -19.32 17.56
N TYR A 5 -8.57 -19.24 16.55
CA TYR A 5 -8.59 -20.17 15.43
C TYR A 5 -7.26 -20.16 14.66
N PHE A 6 -6.73 -19.00 14.30
CA PHE A 6 -5.42 -18.89 13.64
C PHE A 6 -4.29 -19.45 14.50
N PHE A 7 -4.29 -19.18 15.81
CA PHE A 7 -3.32 -19.74 16.73
C PHE A 7 -3.40 -21.28 16.77
N LEU A 8 -4.60 -21.85 16.84
CA LEU A 8 -4.80 -23.29 16.81
C LEU A 8 -4.32 -23.91 15.48
N CYS A 9 -4.59 -23.27 14.35
CA CYS A 9 -4.18 -23.77 13.03
C CYS A 9 -2.66 -23.71 12.82
N ASP A 10 -1.99 -22.67 13.29
CA ASP A 10 -0.55 -22.48 13.02
C ASP A 10 0.36 -23.07 14.09
N ARG A 11 0.00 -22.90 15.37
CA ARG A 11 0.87 -23.26 16.51
C ARG A 11 0.61 -24.63 17.10
N THR A 12 -0.53 -25.20 16.83
CA THR A 12 -0.85 -26.55 17.30
C THR A 12 -0.82 -27.56 16.16
N THR A 13 -0.64 -28.82 16.48
CA THR A 13 -0.72 -29.96 15.53
C THR A 13 -2.14 -30.51 15.39
N PHE A 14 -3.15 -29.76 15.88
CA PHE A 14 -4.53 -30.20 15.87
C PHE A 14 -5.08 -30.36 14.45
N PHE A 15 -4.70 -29.45 13.54
CA PHE A 15 -5.06 -29.54 12.13
C PHE A 15 -3.86 -30.01 11.31
N MET A 16 -4.08 -30.93 10.38
CA MET A 16 -3.06 -31.35 9.40
C MET A 16 -2.66 -30.15 8.53
N LYS A 17 -1.36 -29.95 8.39
CA LYS A 17 -0.80 -28.92 7.51
C LYS A 17 -0.44 -29.59 6.19
N GLU A 18 -1.09 -29.14 5.12
CA GLU A 18 -0.77 -29.58 3.76
C GLU A 18 0.14 -28.55 3.06
N ASN A 19 0.97 -29.05 2.15
CA ASN A 19 1.75 -28.18 1.26
C ASN A 19 0.82 -27.55 0.23
N LYS A 20 1.12 -26.33 -0.17
CA LYS A 20 0.37 -25.63 -1.22
C LYS A 20 0.70 -26.25 -2.56
N TYR A 21 -0.32 -26.79 -3.24
CA TYR A 21 -0.21 -27.25 -4.61
C TYR A 21 -0.94 -26.26 -5.52
N TYR A 22 -0.17 -25.64 -6.42
CA TYR A 22 -0.76 -24.77 -7.42
C TYR A 22 -1.46 -25.61 -8.51
N SER A 23 -2.70 -25.24 -8.80
CA SER A 23 -3.38 -25.63 -10.03
C SER A 23 -4.02 -24.40 -10.67
N GLU A 24 -4.10 -24.34 -12.00
CA GLU A 24 -4.71 -23.21 -12.69
C GLU A 24 -6.15 -22.97 -12.24
N PHE A 25 -6.90 -24.04 -12.04
CA PHE A 25 -8.27 -23.95 -11.55
C PHE A 25 -8.38 -23.38 -10.12
N SER A 26 -7.44 -23.69 -9.25
CA SER A 26 -7.45 -23.17 -7.87
C SER A 26 -7.28 -21.65 -7.80
N PHE A 27 -6.66 -21.05 -8.81
CA PHE A 27 -6.51 -19.60 -8.92
C PHE A 27 -7.67 -18.97 -9.70
N TRP A 28 -7.97 -19.49 -10.90
CA TRP A 28 -8.93 -18.83 -11.79
C TRP A 28 -10.40 -18.98 -11.39
N ILE A 29 -10.79 -20.06 -10.70
CA ILE A 29 -12.18 -20.24 -10.25
C ILE A 29 -12.57 -19.19 -9.21
N PRO A 30 -11.81 -18.95 -8.11
CA PRO A 30 -12.15 -17.91 -7.15
C PRO A 30 -12.12 -16.50 -7.73
N VAL A 31 -11.14 -16.20 -8.61
CA VAL A 31 -11.06 -14.90 -9.29
C VAL A 31 -12.23 -14.71 -10.26
N GLY A 32 -12.59 -15.73 -11.05
CA GLY A 32 -13.74 -15.69 -11.93
C GLY A 32 -15.05 -15.53 -11.18
N TRP A 33 -15.23 -16.24 -10.07
CA TRP A 33 -16.39 -16.06 -9.18
C TRP A 33 -16.49 -14.66 -8.61
N LEU A 34 -15.38 -14.11 -8.10
CA LEU A 34 -15.33 -12.75 -7.56
C LEU A 34 -15.69 -11.72 -8.65
N SER A 35 -15.16 -11.89 -9.86
CA SER A 35 -15.46 -11.00 -11.00
C SER A 35 -16.93 -11.11 -11.42
N ALA A 36 -17.49 -12.31 -11.44
CA ALA A 36 -18.91 -12.52 -11.74
C ALA A 36 -19.81 -11.84 -10.70
N VAL A 37 -19.52 -12.02 -9.40
CA VAL A 37 -20.27 -11.35 -8.33
C VAL A 37 -20.22 -9.83 -8.51
N GLY A 38 -19.03 -9.26 -8.81
CA GLY A 38 -18.89 -7.82 -9.05
C GLY A 38 -19.68 -7.31 -10.24
N LEU A 39 -19.85 -8.13 -11.30
CA LEU A 39 -20.65 -7.77 -12.47
C LEU A 39 -22.17 -7.88 -12.23
N PHE A 40 -22.60 -8.82 -11.39
CA PHE A 40 -24.03 -8.98 -11.08
C PHE A 40 -24.58 -7.96 -10.08
N PHE A 41 -23.75 -7.51 -9.15
CA PHE A 41 -24.14 -6.54 -8.12
C PHE A 41 -23.61 -5.14 -8.46
N THR A 42 -23.96 -4.63 -9.64
CA THR A 42 -23.62 -3.27 -10.04
C THR A 42 -24.67 -2.29 -9.57
N GLU A 43 -24.25 -1.18 -8.96
CA GLU A 43 -25.10 -0.04 -8.64
C GLU A 43 -24.77 1.13 -9.55
N ASP A 44 -25.80 1.91 -9.93
CA ASP A 44 -25.60 3.11 -10.73
C ASP A 44 -24.83 4.17 -9.96
N SER A 45 -23.72 4.61 -10.51
CA SER A 45 -22.92 5.68 -9.93
C SER A 45 -23.65 7.02 -10.06
N LYS A 46 -23.94 7.64 -8.91
CA LYS A 46 -24.55 8.99 -8.84
C LYS A 46 -23.56 10.12 -9.13
N PHE A 47 -22.27 9.80 -9.26
CA PHE A 47 -21.20 10.79 -9.38
C PHE A 47 -20.55 10.71 -10.75
N THR A 48 -20.38 11.88 -11.36
CA THR A 48 -19.75 12.02 -12.69
C THR A 48 -18.22 12.21 -12.61
N ARG A 49 -17.65 12.33 -11.41
CA ARG A 49 -16.20 12.52 -11.24
C ARG A 49 -15.45 11.22 -11.50
N VAL A 50 -14.39 11.33 -12.27
CA VAL A 50 -13.45 10.23 -12.51
C VAL A 50 -12.80 9.84 -11.17
N LEU A 51 -12.71 8.56 -10.88
CA LEU A 51 -12.12 8.01 -9.65
C LEU A 51 -12.76 8.55 -8.35
N HIS A 52 -14.10 8.43 -8.26
CA HIS A 52 -14.80 8.71 -7.01
C HIS A 52 -14.31 7.77 -5.90
N ARG A 53 -14.41 8.23 -4.64
CA ARG A 53 -13.90 7.50 -3.48
C ARG A 53 -14.44 6.07 -3.39
N ASP A 54 -15.73 5.89 -3.59
CA ASP A 54 -16.39 4.59 -3.46
C ASP A 54 -15.89 3.62 -4.54
N GLN A 55 -15.78 4.08 -5.79
CA GLN A 55 -15.20 3.28 -6.89
C GLN A 55 -13.73 2.89 -6.62
N THR A 56 -12.93 3.80 -6.09
CA THR A 56 -11.53 3.49 -5.76
C THR A 56 -11.43 2.51 -4.60
N ASP A 57 -12.36 2.54 -3.65
CA ASP A 57 -12.37 1.60 -2.52
C ASP A 57 -12.83 0.20 -2.96
N GLU A 58 -13.80 0.09 -3.87
CA GLU A 58 -14.20 -1.18 -4.50
C GLU A 58 -13.05 -1.81 -5.29
N VAL A 59 -12.42 -1.04 -6.18
CA VAL A 59 -11.28 -1.51 -6.97
C VAL A 59 -10.13 -1.98 -6.07
N LYS A 60 -9.81 -1.25 -5.00
CA LYS A 60 -8.81 -1.67 -4.02
C LYS A 60 -9.21 -2.96 -3.31
N GLY A 61 -10.48 -3.10 -2.94
CA GLY A 61 -11.02 -4.32 -2.33
C GLY A 61 -10.85 -5.53 -3.25
N PHE A 62 -11.23 -5.40 -4.53
CA PHE A 62 -11.04 -6.44 -5.53
C PHE A 62 -9.57 -6.84 -5.68
N MET A 63 -8.66 -5.87 -5.84
CA MET A 63 -7.23 -6.14 -5.99
C MET A 63 -6.64 -6.87 -4.79
N ILE A 64 -7.00 -6.47 -3.55
CA ILE A 64 -6.51 -7.13 -2.32
C ILE A 64 -6.96 -8.59 -2.29
N ILE A 65 -8.22 -8.88 -2.64
CA ILE A 65 -8.73 -10.25 -2.64
C ILE A 65 -8.00 -11.11 -3.68
N VAL A 66 -7.75 -10.58 -4.89
CA VAL A 66 -6.98 -11.33 -5.91
C VAL A 66 -5.54 -11.58 -5.46
N VAL A 67 -4.89 -10.58 -4.84
CA VAL A 67 -3.55 -10.75 -4.26
C VAL A 67 -3.57 -11.78 -3.12
N LEU A 68 -4.62 -11.80 -2.29
CA LEU A 68 -4.80 -12.81 -1.26
C LEU A 68 -4.92 -14.22 -1.86
N ILE A 69 -5.75 -14.39 -2.90
CA ILE A 69 -5.89 -15.65 -3.63
C ILE A 69 -4.54 -16.11 -4.20
N TYR A 70 -3.75 -15.18 -4.76
CA TYR A 70 -2.40 -15.46 -5.25
C TYR A 70 -1.49 -16.04 -4.14
N PHE A 71 -1.47 -15.41 -2.97
CA PHE A 71 -0.67 -15.92 -1.84
C PHE A 71 -1.22 -17.23 -1.25
N MET A 72 -2.54 -17.42 -1.26
CA MET A 72 -3.17 -18.64 -0.76
C MET A 72 -2.88 -19.84 -1.65
N THR A 73 -2.95 -19.66 -2.98
CA THR A 73 -2.72 -20.72 -3.96
C THR A 73 -1.24 -21.02 -4.18
N GLY A 74 -0.34 -20.13 -3.76
CA GLY A 74 1.10 -20.28 -4.00
C GLY A 74 1.44 -20.31 -5.50
N ALA A 75 0.75 -19.50 -6.29
CA ALA A 75 0.87 -19.50 -7.75
C ALA A 75 2.31 -19.16 -8.18
N SER A 76 2.92 -20.05 -8.97
CA SER A 76 4.27 -19.91 -9.52
C SER A 76 4.33 -19.39 -10.97
N PRO A 77 3.26 -19.47 -11.81
CA PRO A 77 3.35 -19.02 -13.20
C PRO A 77 3.66 -17.55 -13.33
N ILE A 78 4.56 -17.22 -14.25
CA ILE A 78 5.04 -15.86 -14.53
C ILE A 78 3.88 -14.86 -14.78
N PRO A 79 2.85 -15.15 -15.61
CA PRO A 79 1.78 -14.19 -15.88
C PRO A 79 0.96 -13.84 -14.63
N ILE A 80 0.71 -14.81 -13.74
CA ILE A 80 -0.03 -14.57 -12.50
C ILE A 80 0.81 -13.73 -11.52
N TYR A 81 2.11 -13.98 -11.49
CA TYR A 81 3.04 -13.14 -10.72
C TYR A 81 3.01 -11.68 -11.19
N PHE A 82 3.07 -11.43 -12.50
CA PHE A 82 2.96 -10.08 -13.06
C PHE A 82 1.62 -9.43 -12.72
N LEU A 83 0.52 -10.18 -12.85
CA LEU A 83 -0.81 -9.69 -12.49
C LEU A 83 -0.88 -9.23 -11.02
N SER A 84 -0.36 -10.04 -10.10
CA SER A 84 -0.32 -9.71 -8.68
C SER A 84 0.53 -8.46 -8.40
N LYS A 85 1.65 -8.29 -9.10
CA LYS A 85 2.50 -7.10 -9.00
C LYS A 85 1.82 -5.86 -9.56
N CYS A 86 1.15 -5.96 -10.70
CA CYS A 86 0.35 -4.85 -11.23
C CYS A 86 -0.73 -4.40 -10.24
N PHE A 87 -1.41 -5.33 -9.59
CA PHE A 87 -2.44 -5.00 -8.61
C PHE A 87 -1.86 -4.31 -7.36
N ILE A 88 -0.72 -4.76 -6.85
CA ILE A 88 -0.05 -4.10 -5.73
C ILE A 88 0.37 -2.68 -6.12
N SER A 89 0.96 -2.51 -7.30
CA SER A 89 1.38 -1.20 -7.80
C SER A 89 0.20 -0.25 -8.00
N THR A 90 -0.90 -0.73 -8.60
CA THR A 90 -2.14 0.04 -8.78
C THR A 90 -2.79 0.38 -7.45
N PHE A 91 -2.75 -0.52 -6.48
CA PHE A 91 -3.24 -0.26 -5.12
C PHE A 91 -2.47 0.90 -4.46
N LEU A 92 -1.13 0.91 -4.57
CA LEU A 92 -0.30 2.00 -4.06
C LEU A 92 -0.56 3.33 -4.80
N PHE A 93 -0.79 3.27 -6.12
CA PHE A 93 -1.20 4.44 -6.90
C PHE A 93 -2.50 5.03 -6.38
N LEU A 94 -3.52 4.20 -6.14
CA LEU A 94 -4.81 4.65 -5.61
C LEU A 94 -4.71 5.21 -4.17
N ILE A 95 -3.81 4.66 -3.35
CA ILE A 95 -3.50 5.22 -2.02
C ILE A 95 -2.94 6.64 -2.16
N GLY A 96 -1.94 6.83 -3.03
CA GLY A 96 -1.37 8.14 -3.30
C GLY A 96 -2.43 9.14 -3.78
N TYR A 97 -3.26 8.73 -4.72
CA TYR A 97 -4.37 9.52 -5.25
C TYR A 97 -5.36 9.96 -4.15
N GLN A 98 -5.87 9.02 -3.35
CA GLN A 98 -6.87 9.31 -2.32
C GLN A 98 -6.33 10.20 -1.20
N HIS A 99 -5.10 9.92 -0.73
CA HIS A 99 -4.52 10.73 0.34
C HIS A 99 -4.19 12.15 -0.12
N PHE A 100 -3.70 12.30 -1.36
CA PHE A 100 -3.51 13.62 -1.94
C PHE A 100 -4.84 14.38 -2.02
N SER A 101 -5.87 13.80 -2.64
CA SER A 101 -7.18 14.44 -2.77
C SER A 101 -7.75 14.88 -1.42
N TYR A 102 -7.58 14.06 -0.40
CA TYR A 102 -8.01 14.42 0.94
C TYR A 102 -7.22 15.61 1.51
N PHE A 103 -5.87 15.58 1.45
CA PHE A 103 -5.05 16.68 1.95
C PHE A 103 -5.31 17.98 1.18
N TRP A 104 -5.53 17.89 -0.11
CA TRP A 104 -5.83 19.02 -0.97
C TRP A 104 -7.13 19.72 -0.57
N ILE A 105 -8.20 18.95 -0.35
CA ILE A 105 -9.53 19.48 -0.04
C ILE A 105 -9.63 19.95 1.41
N THR A 106 -9.16 19.13 2.36
CA THR A 106 -9.37 19.42 3.80
C THR A 106 -8.27 20.26 4.44
N GLY A 107 -7.07 20.28 3.87
CA GLY A 107 -5.91 20.94 4.46
C GLY A 107 -5.47 20.38 5.82
N ASN A 108 -6.08 19.29 6.28
CA ASN A 108 -5.84 18.75 7.62
C ASN A 108 -4.63 17.81 7.64
N ASN A 109 -3.48 18.34 8.03
CA ASN A 109 -2.21 17.62 8.18
C ASN A 109 -1.87 17.36 9.66
N SER A 110 -2.86 17.07 10.49
CA SER A 110 -2.67 16.80 11.92
C SER A 110 -1.95 15.46 12.14
N ILE A 111 -1.02 15.45 13.12
CA ILE A 111 -0.34 14.22 13.57
C ILE A 111 -1.35 13.18 14.07
N SER A 112 -2.43 13.61 14.71
CA SER A 112 -3.49 12.73 15.19
C SER A 112 -4.08 11.90 14.05
N ARG A 113 -4.26 12.48 12.87
CA ARG A 113 -4.72 11.74 11.69
C ARG A 113 -3.71 10.69 11.24
N TRP A 114 -2.43 11.06 11.17
CA TRP A 114 -1.38 10.11 10.82
C TRP A 114 -1.37 8.92 11.77
N MET A 115 -1.44 9.18 13.08
CA MET A 115 -1.51 8.14 14.10
C MET A 115 -2.74 7.25 13.95
N ASN A 116 -3.91 7.82 13.70
CA ASN A 116 -5.15 7.05 13.50
C ASN A 116 -5.08 6.12 12.29
N VAL A 117 -4.55 6.60 11.16
CA VAL A 117 -4.40 5.78 9.96
C VAL A 117 -3.35 4.69 10.17
N MET A 118 -2.20 5.02 10.76
CA MET A 118 -1.15 4.05 11.09
C MET A 118 -1.63 2.99 12.06
N PHE A 119 -2.41 3.37 13.07
CA PHE A 119 -2.99 2.42 14.01
C PHE A 119 -3.95 1.47 13.30
N ARG A 120 -4.85 1.99 12.47
CA ARG A 120 -5.82 1.15 11.71
C ARG A 120 -5.14 0.17 10.77
N LEU A 121 -4.07 0.59 10.07
CA LEU A 121 -3.31 -0.26 9.14
C LEU A 121 -2.52 -1.36 9.87
N ASN A 122 -1.90 -1.02 10.99
CA ASN A 122 -0.95 -1.92 11.64
C ASN A 122 -1.55 -2.73 12.79
N PHE A 123 -2.69 -2.33 13.34
CA PHE A 123 -3.30 -2.98 14.50
C PHE A 123 -3.47 -4.49 14.32
N MET A 124 -4.13 -4.90 13.23
CA MET A 124 -4.35 -6.33 12.95
C MET A 124 -3.03 -7.06 12.66
N THR A 125 -2.11 -6.40 11.97
CA THR A 125 -0.80 -6.99 11.67
C THR A 125 0.01 -7.23 12.93
N VAL A 126 0.03 -6.30 13.86
CA VAL A 126 0.72 -6.44 15.16
C VAL A 126 0.10 -7.58 15.99
N ILE A 127 -1.23 -7.67 16.04
CA ILE A 127 -1.90 -8.78 16.73
C ILE A 127 -1.52 -10.13 16.09
N LEU A 128 -1.47 -10.21 14.76
CA LEU A 128 -1.06 -11.41 14.05
C LEU A 128 0.42 -11.77 14.32
N CYS A 129 1.31 -10.78 14.40
CA CYS A 129 2.71 -10.99 14.78
C CYS A 129 2.82 -11.68 16.16
N PHE A 130 2.04 -11.21 17.14
CA PHE A 130 2.03 -11.81 18.47
C PHE A 130 1.38 -13.20 18.48
N ALA A 131 0.24 -13.37 17.81
CA ALA A 131 -0.49 -14.63 17.77
C ALA A 131 0.30 -15.73 17.06
N MET A 132 0.93 -15.40 15.94
CA MET A 132 1.65 -16.37 15.10
C MET A 132 3.15 -16.45 15.42
N ASN A 133 3.66 -15.58 16.31
CA ASN A 133 5.10 -15.44 16.59
C ASN A 133 5.93 -15.32 15.30
N ARG A 134 5.45 -14.49 14.39
CA ARG A 134 6.13 -14.18 13.14
C ARG A 134 6.64 -12.74 13.18
N PRO A 135 7.77 -12.43 12.54
CA PRO A 135 8.26 -11.06 12.45
C PRO A 135 7.28 -10.19 11.65
N TYR A 136 7.19 -8.92 12.00
CA TYR A 136 6.36 -7.94 11.27
C TYR A 136 6.68 -7.88 9.77
N GLN A 137 7.91 -8.09 9.44
CA GLN A 137 8.44 -8.19 8.09
C GLN A 137 7.78 -9.28 7.23
N PHE A 138 7.30 -10.36 7.84
CA PHE A 138 6.60 -11.43 7.15
C PHE A 138 5.31 -10.94 6.47
N TYR A 139 4.65 -9.95 7.08
CA TYR A 139 3.44 -9.33 6.54
C TYR A 139 3.78 -8.17 5.60
N PHE A 140 4.49 -8.45 4.53
CA PHE A 140 5.04 -7.52 3.55
C PHE A 140 4.11 -6.35 3.15
N PHE A 141 2.83 -6.60 2.99
CA PHE A 141 1.87 -5.62 2.46
C PHE A 141 1.59 -4.46 3.44
N ALA A 142 1.40 -4.75 4.72
CA ALA A 142 1.11 -3.72 5.72
C ALA A 142 2.29 -2.75 5.94
N PRO A 143 3.54 -3.22 6.08
CA PRO A 143 4.72 -2.34 6.09
C PRO A 143 4.87 -1.49 4.84
N LEU A 144 4.64 -2.06 3.65
CA LEU A 144 4.73 -1.34 2.38
C LEU A 144 3.74 -0.17 2.33
N VAL A 145 2.46 -0.44 2.63
CA VAL A 145 1.42 0.60 2.65
C VAL A 145 1.70 1.67 3.71
N SER A 146 2.13 1.26 4.90
CA SER A 146 2.46 2.16 6.01
C SER A 146 3.62 3.09 5.67
N PHE A 147 4.65 2.56 5.02
CA PHE A 147 5.80 3.35 4.55
C PHE A 147 5.36 4.41 3.53
N TRP A 148 4.66 4.02 2.48
CA TRP A 148 4.22 4.94 1.43
C TRP A 148 3.19 5.95 1.93
N PHE A 149 2.31 5.56 2.83
CA PHE A 149 1.41 6.51 3.49
C PHE A 149 2.18 7.55 4.30
N SER A 150 3.23 7.13 5.05
CA SER A 150 4.07 8.06 5.81
C SER A 150 4.84 9.01 4.90
N VAL A 151 5.36 8.52 3.76
CA VAL A 151 6.02 9.37 2.75
C VAL A 151 5.05 10.42 2.20
N THR A 152 3.83 10.02 1.85
CA THR A 152 2.79 10.95 1.38
C THR A 152 2.46 12.00 2.43
N TYR A 153 2.24 11.58 3.67
CA TYR A 153 1.98 12.49 4.79
C TYR A 153 3.12 13.49 4.99
N LEU A 154 4.37 13.02 4.98
CA LEU A 154 5.56 13.86 5.15
C LEU A 154 5.65 14.92 4.05
N THR A 155 5.42 14.53 2.80
CA THR A 155 5.47 15.43 1.64
C THR A 155 4.50 16.61 1.79
N PHE A 156 3.30 16.39 2.36
CA PHE A 156 2.32 17.46 2.54
C PHE A 156 2.49 18.23 3.85
N THR A 157 3.08 17.63 4.88
CA THR A 157 3.30 18.29 6.18
C THR A 157 4.46 19.25 6.13
N LEU A 158 5.50 18.98 5.31
CA LEU A 158 6.64 19.87 5.14
C LEU A 158 6.20 21.23 4.56
N PRO A 159 6.68 22.36 5.11
CA PRO A 159 6.37 23.67 4.57
C PRO A 159 6.96 23.86 3.14
N PRO A 160 6.33 24.66 2.27
CA PRO A 160 5.06 25.37 2.42
C PRO A 160 3.85 24.40 2.36
N ARG A 161 2.84 24.63 3.22
CA ARG A 161 1.60 23.84 3.18
C ARG A 161 0.72 24.39 2.08
N ILE A 162 0.39 23.54 1.11
CA ILE A 162 -0.38 23.91 -0.08
C ILE A 162 -1.74 23.22 -0.01
N THR A 163 -2.80 24.02 -0.05
CA THR A 163 -4.20 23.56 -0.04
C THR A 163 -4.95 24.20 -1.19
N ALA A 164 -6.12 23.68 -1.54
CA ALA A 164 -6.97 24.27 -2.59
C ALA A 164 -7.20 25.77 -2.34
N GLN A 165 -7.59 26.15 -1.12
CA GLN A 165 -7.82 27.56 -0.76
C GLN A 165 -6.57 28.45 -0.91
N SER A 166 -5.39 27.92 -0.68
CA SER A 166 -4.16 28.69 -0.79
C SER A 166 -3.77 28.92 -2.24
N VAL A 167 -4.12 28.01 -3.13
CA VAL A 167 -3.89 28.11 -4.57
C VAL A 167 -4.87 29.07 -5.23
N ASP A 168 -6.15 29.06 -4.81
CA ASP A 168 -7.15 30.02 -5.28
C ASP A 168 -6.74 31.46 -4.99
N ASN A 169 -6.08 31.68 -3.85
CA ASN A 169 -5.57 33.01 -3.49
C ASN A 169 -4.29 33.40 -4.23
N ASN A 170 -3.46 32.44 -4.64
CA ASN A 170 -2.18 32.73 -5.27
C ASN A 170 -1.72 31.55 -6.18
N SER A 171 -1.83 31.74 -7.48
CA SER A 171 -1.46 30.75 -8.52
C SER A 171 0.01 30.29 -8.47
N TYR A 172 0.92 31.11 -7.92
CA TYR A 172 2.33 30.72 -7.76
C TYR A 172 2.52 29.49 -6.86
N GLN A 173 1.52 29.11 -6.07
CA GLN A 173 1.60 27.93 -5.23
C GLN A 173 1.64 26.61 -6.02
N TYR A 174 1.14 26.59 -7.25
CA TYR A 174 1.34 25.44 -8.14
C TYR A 174 2.82 25.16 -8.41
N LEU A 175 3.64 26.21 -8.54
CA LEU A 175 5.08 26.05 -8.72
C LEU A 175 5.73 25.35 -7.53
N TYR A 176 5.35 25.73 -6.31
CA TYR A 176 5.83 25.06 -5.09
C TYR A 176 5.38 23.60 -5.03
N LEU A 177 4.17 23.28 -5.51
CA LEU A 177 3.68 21.91 -5.58
C LEU A 177 4.55 21.07 -6.54
N VAL A 178 4.86 21.60 -7.73
CA VAL A 178 5.74 20.94 -8.69
C VAL A 178 7.13 20.72 -8.12
N ILE A 179 7.70 21.72 -7.44
CA ILE A 179 9.02 21.59 -6.77
C ILE A 179 8.98 20.47 -5.71
N LYS A 180 7.90 20.36 -4.93
CA LYS A 180 7.73 19.26 -3.95
C LYS A 180 7.71 17.89 -4.63
N PHE A 181 7.01 17.73 -5.75
CA PHE A 181 6.99 16.46 -6.48
C PHE A 181 8.37 16.11 -7.07
N VAL A 182 9.07 17.08 -7.63
CA VAL A 182 10.44 16.88 -8.13
C VAL A 182 11.38 16.48 -7.00
N CYS A 183 11.29 17.15 -5.85
CA CYS A 183 12.06 16.81 -4.66
C CYS A 183 11.73 15.39 -4.15
N LEU A 184 10.44 15.02 -4.09
CA LEU A 184 10.01 13.68 -3.70
C LEU A 184 10.59 12.60 -4.63
N LEU A 185 10.46 12.79 -5.96
CA LEU A 185 11.01 11.85 -6.95
C LEU A 185 12.52 11.73 -6.84
N SER A 186 13.22 12.84 -6.58
CA SER A 186 14.68 12.84 -6.35
C SER A 186 15.06 12.03 -5.11
N VAL A 187 14.35 12.25 -3.99
CA VAL A 187 14.59 11.51 -2.74
C VAL A 187 14.33 10.01 -2.93
N ILE A 188 13.23 9.64 -3.59
CA ILE A 188 12.92 8.24 -3.89
C ILE A 188 14.02 7.62 -4.78
N THR A 189 14.47 8.34 -5.80
CA THR A 189 15.54 7.85 -6.69
C THR A 189 16.83 7.62 -5.92
N VAL A 190 17.24 8.55 -5.08
CA VAL A 190 18.47 8.43 -4.25
C VAL A 190 18.34 7.28 -3.25
N LEU A 191 17.18 7.14 -2.58
CA LEU A 191 16.92 6.08 -1.60
C LEU A 191 17.09 4.68 -2.23
N TYR A 192 16.64 4.51 -3.47
CA TYR A 192 16.68 3.21 -4.16
C TYR A 192 17.81 3.08 -5.19
N MET A 193 18.74 4.03 -5.22
CA MET A 193 19.87 3.98 -6.16
C MET A 193 20.87 2.88 -5.78
N SER A 194 21.11 2.68 -4.49
CA SER A 194 21.99 1.63 -3.99
C SER A 194 21.35 0.86 -2.85
N GLU A 195 21.58 -0.45 -2.85
CA GLU A 195 21.16 -1.39 -1.81
C GLU A 195 21.77 -1.02 -0.45
N VAL A 196 23.06 -0.70 -0.44
CA VAL A 196 23.81 -0.30 0.76
C VAL A 196 23.20 0.94 1.44
N PHE A 197 22.66 1.88 0.68
CA PHE A 197 22.02 3.06 1.24
C PHE A 197 20.67 2.72 1.88
N PHE A 198 19.90 1.87 1.23
CA PHE A 198 18.65 1.35 1.76
C PHE A 198 18.86 0.58 3.06
N GLU A 199 19.84 -0.34 3.07
CA GLU A 199 20.22 -1.09 4.26
C GLU A 199 20.61 -0.19 5.43
N ARG A 200 21.44 0.82 5.21
CA ARG A 200 21.87 1.73 6.27
C ARG A 200 20.70 2.47 6.92
N ILE A 201 19.71 2.88 6.14
CA ILE A 201 18.53 3.57 6.66
C ILE A 201 17.64 2.62 7.45
N PHE A 202 17.35 1.44 6.92
CA PHE A 202 16.43 0.49 7.55
C PHE A 202 17.06 -0.33 8.67
N LEU A 203 18.39 -0.53 8.66
CA LEU A 203 19.13 -1.20 9.74
C LEU A 203 19.51 -0.28 10.90
N MET A 204 19.21 1.01 10.85
CA MET A 204 19.38 1.89 12.01
C MET A 204 18.64 1.32 13.23
N ARG A 205 19.28 1.38 14.40
CA ARG A 205 18.82 0.70 15.63
C ARG A 205 17.33 0.82 15.95
N PRO A 206 16.65 1.97 15.88
CA PRO A 206 15.22 2.01 16.20
C PRO A 206 14.37 1.20 15.19
N TRP A 207 14.74 1.22 13.92
CA TRP A 207 14.00 0.52 12.86
C TRP A 207 14.32 -0.97 12.84
N ARG A 208 15.57 -1.36 13.07
CA ARG A 208 15.98 -2.76 13.15
C ARG A 208 15.22 -3.51 14.25
N ALA A 209 15.03 -2.91 15.41
CA ALA A 209 14.28 -3.54 16.50
C ALA A 209 12.79 -3.71 16.18
N LEU A 210 12.21 -2.81 15.34
CA LEU A 210 10.80 -2.82 15.00
C LEU A 210 10.47 -3.69 13.78
N PHE A 211 11.36 -3.71 12.77
CA PHE A 211 11.05 -4.28 11.46
C PHE A 211 11.83 -5.56 11.13
N PHE A 212 13.05 -5.73 11.64
CA PHE A 212 13.95 -6.79 11.21
C PHE A 212 14.40 -7.67 12.37
N ILE A 213 14.07 -8.94 12.29
CA ILE A 213 14.58 -9.98 13.21
C ILE A 213 15.79 -10.70 12.61
N SER A 214 15.91 -10.79 11.28
CA SER A 214 17.05 -11.40 10.59
C SER A 214 17.53 -10.57 9.41
N ASP A 215 18.83 -10.55 9.18
CA ASP A 215 19.48 -9.76 8.14
C ASP A 215 19.21 -10.32 6.72
N ASP A 216 18.90 -11.62 6.60
CA ASP A 216 18.69 -12.32 5.32
C ASP A 216 17.48 -11.82 4.50
N PHE A 217 16.58 -11.06 5.10
CA PHE A 217 15.37 -10.57 4.42
C PHE A 217 15.49 -9.13 3.87
N VAL A 218 16.60 -8.44 4.11
CA VAL A 218 16.76 -7.04 3.71
C VAL A 218 16.81 -6.89 2.19
N ASP A 219 17.54 -7.77 1.52
CA ASP A 219 17.69 -7.79 0.06
C ASP A 219 16.34 -8.03 -0.63
N GLU A 220 15.56 -8.96 -0.10
CA GLU A 220 14.21 -9.24 -0.62
C GLU A 220 13.28 -8.04 -0.46
N TRP A 221 13.38 -7.33 0.67
CA TRP A 221 12.63 -6.11 0.91
C TRP A 221 13.03 -4.99 -0.04
N TRP A 222 14.34 -4.76 -0.20
CA TRP A 222 14.86 -3.77 -1.14
C TRP A 222 14.33 -4.03 -2.55
N TYR A 223 14.40 -5.26 -3.02
CA TYR A 223 13.90 -5.64 -4.34
C TYR A 223 12.39 -5.40 -4.49
N ARG A 224 11.61 -5.80 -3.51
CA ARG A 224 10.15 -5.65 -3.53
C ARG A 224 9.72 -4.19 -3.48
N PHE A 225 10.34 -3.38 -2.62
CA PHE A 225 10.05 -1.96 -2.53
C PHE A 225 10.51 -1.18 -3.76
N LYS A 226 11.63 -1.57 -4.37
CA LYS A 226 12.17 -0.96 -5.59
C LYS A 226 11.21 -1.07 -6.78
N LEU A 227 10.48 -2.17 -6.91
CA LEU A 227 9.52 -2.37 -8.00
C LEU A 227 8.39 -1.31 -7.98
N ASP A 228 7.87 -0.99 -6.80
CA ASP A 228 6.70 -0.14 -6.64
C ASP A 228 7.03 1.30 -6.20
N ARG A 229 8.32 1.68 -6.25
CA ARG A 229 8.85 2.92 -5.67
C ARG A 229 8.20 4.22 -6.16
N TYR A 230 7.75 4.27 -7.40
CA TYR A 230 7.15 5.47 -7.97
C TYR A 230 5.61 5.47 -8.00
N SER A 231 4.98 4.33 -7.75
CA SER A 231 3.53 4.16 -7.92
C SER A 231 2.72 5.17 -7.11
N THR A 232 3.07 5.36 -5.85
CA THR A 232 2.40 6.33 -4.97
C THR A 232 2.64 7.78 -5.42
N ALA A 233 3.87 8.11 -5.85
CA ALA A 233 4.19 9.44 -6.35
C ALA A 233 3.40 9.77 -7.62
N TYR A 234 3.29 8.84 -8.55
CA TYR A 234 2.44 9.01 -9.75
C TYR A 234 0.96 9.16 -9.39
N GLY A 235 0.47 8.42 -8.40
CA GLY A 235 -0.89 8.60 -7.89
C GLY A 235 -1.16 10.01 -7.37
N MET A 236 -0.21 10.58 -6.63
CA MET A 236 -0.29 11.97 -6.14
C MET A 236 -0.25 12.99 -7.29
N ILE A 237 0.65 12.81 -8.26
CA ILE A 237 0.77 13.69 -9.43
C ILE A 237 -0.52 13.64 -10.25
N PHE A 238 -1.06 12.46 -10.51
CA PHE A 238 -2.32 12.28 -11.23
C PHE A 238 -3.48 12.99 -10.52
N SER A 239 -3.55 12.86 -9.19
CA SER A 239 -4.55 13.57 -8.39
C SER A 239 -4.40 15.08 -8.48
N ALA A 240 -3.17 15.60 -8.47
CA ALA A 240 -2.90 17.03 -8.62
C ALA A 240 -3.38 17.55 -9.98
N ILE A 241 -3.13 16.80 -11.05
CA ILE A 241 -3.61 17.15 -12.41
C ILE A 241 -5.14 17.12 -12.46
N ALA A 242 -5.78 16.10 -11.90
CA ALA A 242 -7.24 15.96 -11.89
C ALA A 242 -7.95 17.05 -11.07
N HIS A 243 -7.27 17.68 -10.12
CA HIS A 243 -7.81 18.81 -9.36
C HIS A 243 -7.47 20.18 -9.99
N ALA A 244 -6.48 20.23 -10.89
CA ALA A 244 -6.11 21.46 -11.60
C ALA A 244 -6.90 21.64 -12.91
N ALA A 245 -7.43 20.55 -13.49
CA ALA A 245 -8.30 20.53 -14.67
C ALA A 245 -9.75 20.80 -14.31
#